data_e2d1dc2b9261951538f67a7ce09603f3
#
_entry.id   e2d1dc2b9261951538f67a7ce09603f3
#
_cell.length_a   1.000
_cell.length_b   1.000
_cell.length_c   1.000
_cell.angle_alpha   90.00
_cell.angle_beta   90.00
_cell.angle_gamma   90.00
#
_symmetry.space_group_name_H-M   'P 1'
#
loop_
_entity.id
_entity.type
_entity.pdbx_description
1 polymer ?
#
loop_
_entity_poly.entity_id
_entity_poly.type
_entity_poly.pdbx_seq_one_letter_code
_entity_poly.pdbx_strand_id
1 'polypeptide(L)'
;TIQSIEQKKVPKGDVFEISRAAGLLGVKKTPEILPDCHPIPIEYAGFEYEINGLEIKVSCTIKTIYKTGVEVEAMHGASIVALNLYDMLKPIDKGVEIYHIKLVAKKGGKSNVHKVKSDVNAAVIVCSDSISKGSKDDFAGKVIIDALKKWEVSSIDYEIIPDEIDAIQEQLKKQHKSKRNLIIFTGGTGLSPRDQTPEALAPFLDKKIPGMEEAIRSFGQDRTPYAMLSRSVAGMYGDSLVLALPGSTQGAIESMHALFPAALHLFDILKGAQHKK
;
A
#
# COMPACT_ATOMS: atom_id res chain seq x y z
N THR A 1 -45.82 2.76 9.89
CA THR A 1 -44.72 1.92 9.35
C THR A 1 -43.68 1.57 10.41
N ILE A 2 -43.05 2.56 11.07
CA ILE A 2 -42.06 2.32 12.14
C ILE A 2 -42.64 1.45 13.26
N GLN A 3 -43.84 1.78 13.79
CA GLN A 3 -44.47 0.99 14.83
C GLN A 3 -44.70 -0.48 14.41
N SER A 4 -45.03 -0.73 13.13
CA SER A 4 -45.19 -2.11 12.61
C SER A 4 -43.85 -2.87 12.56
N ILE A 5 -42.75 -2.18 12.31
CA ILE A 5 -41.40 -2.75 12.35
C ILE A 5 -41.08 -3.14 13.80
N GLU A 6 -41.19 -2.21 14.75
CA GLU A 6 -40.91 -2.42 16.16
C GLU A 6 -41.73 -3.56 16.77
N GLN A 7 -43.02 -3.65 16.38
CA GLN A 7 -43.92 -4.72 16.80
C GLN A 7 -43.78 -6.03 16.03
N LYS A 8 -42.83 -6.12 15.07
CA LYS A 8 -42.61 -7.29 14.19
C LYS A 8 -43.88 -7.72 13.43
N LYS A 9 -44.70 -6.75 13.01
CA LYS A 9 -46.01 -6.98 12.32
C LYS A 9 -45.91 -6.75 10.80
N VAL A 10 -44.72 -6.64 10.25
CA VAL A 10 -44.52 -6.50 8.79
C VAL A 10 -44.83 -7.85 8.12
N PRO A 11 -45.73 -7.90 7.11
CA PRO A 11 -46.19 -9.16 6.52
C PRO A 11 -45.09 -10.02 5.93
N LYS A 12 -43.97 -9.42 5.46
CA LYS A 12 -42.84 -10.10 4.86
C LYS A 12 -41.79 -10.58 5.87
N GLY A 13 -42.04 -10.44 7.18
CA GLY A 13 -41.15 -10.92 8.23
C GLY A 13 -40.26 -9.83 8.85
N ASP A 14 -39.14 -10.23 9.48
CA ASP A 14 -38.24 -9.31 10.15
C ASP A 14 -37.47 -8.47 9.14
N VAL A 15 -37.79 -7.19 9.11
CA VAL A 15 -37.33 -6.24 8.11
C VAL A 15 -35.80 -6.07 8.16
N PHE A 16 -35.26 -5.96 9.36
CA PHE A 16 -33.82 -5.69 9.50
C PHE A 16 -32.97 -6.95 9.22
N GLU A 17 -33.41 -8.12 9.68
CA GLU A 17 -32.68 -9.35 9.44
C GLU A 17 -32.66 -9.75 7.96
N ILE A 18 -33.80 -9.64 7.28
CA ILE A 18 -33.87 -9.95 5.85
C ILE A 18 -33.07 -8.93 5.03
N SER A 19 -33.16 -7.64 5.39
CA SER A 19 -32.38 -6.61 4.70
C SER A 19 -30.89 -6.74 4.95
N ARG A 20 -30.47 -7.16 6.17
CA ARG A 20 -29.08 -7.49 6.47
C ARG A 20 -28.57 -8.63 5.59
N ALA A 21 -29.36 -9.69 5.44
CA ALA A 21 -28.98 -10.82 4.58
C ALA A 21 -28.83 -10.40 3.11
N ALA A 22 -29.79 -9.58 2.61
CA ALA A 22 -29.72 -9.02 1.26
C ALA A 22 -28.48 -8.12 1.07
N GLY A 23 -28.18 -7.27 2.04
CA GLY A 23 -27.01 -6.40 2.03
C GLY A 23 -25.69 -7.17 2.01
N LEU A 24 -25.56 -8.24 2.82
CA LEU A 24 -24.40 -9.13 2.80
C LEU A 24 -24.21 -9.79 1.44
N LEU A 25 -25.28 -10.21 0.79
CA LEU A 25 -25.25 -10.76 -0.55
C LEU A 25 -24.82 -9.66 -1.56
N GLY A 26 -25.38 -8.46 -1.47
CA GLY A 26 -25.03 -7.32 -2.30
C GLY A 26 -23.55 -6.98 -2.24
N VAL A 27 -22.98 -6.88 -1.03
CA VAL A 27 -21.54 -6.66 -0.84
C VAL A 27 -20.69 -7.70 -1.59
N LYS A 28 -21.04 -8.99 -1.45
CA LYS A 28 -20.30 -10.10 -2.09
C LYS A 28 -20.48 -10.17 -3.61
N LYS A 29 -21.57 -9.61 -4.11
CA LYS A 29 -21.94 -9.62 -5.55
C LYS A 29 -21.54 -8.33 -6.26
N THR A 30 -20.92 -7.38 -5.59
CA THR A 30 -20.51 -6.10 -6.19
C THR A 30 -19.73 -6.28 -7.50
N PRO A 31 -18.68 -7.13 -7.58
CA PRO A 31 -17.92 -7.29 -8.82
C PRO A 31 -18.68 -8.02 -9.95
N GLU A 32 -19.79 -8.68 -9.64
CA GLU A 32 -20.65 -9.31 -10.66
C GLU A 32 -21.64 -8.32 -11.29
N ILE A 33 -21.86 -7.17 -10.64
CA ILE A 33 -22.86 -6.17 -11.07
C ILE A 33 -22.21 -4.91 -11.61
N LEU A 34 -21.08 -4.48 -11.01
CA LEU A 34 -20.37 -3.27 -11.41
C LEU A 34 -19.16 -3.63 -12.27
N PRO A 35 -19.16 -3.28 -13.58
CA PRO A 35 -18.16 -3.78 -14.55
C PRO A 35 -16.72 -3.50 -14.20
N ASP A 36 -16.43 -2.36 -13.56
CA ASP A 36 -15.06 -1.95 -13.21
C ASP A 36 -14.64 -2.41 -11.81
N CYS A 37 -15.50 -3.10 -11.07
CA CYS A 37 -15.15 -3.64 -9.74
C CYS A 37 -14.45 -4.98 -9.86
N HIS A 38 -13.29 -5.10 -9.24
CA HIS A 38 -12.54 -6.36 -9.14
C HIS A 38 -13.04 -7.19 -7.94
N PRO A 39 -12.97 -8.53 -8.00
CA PRO A 39 -13.24 -9.38 -6.85
C PRO A 39 -12.26 -9.06 -5.70
N ILE A 40 -12.78 -8.63 -4.57
CA ILE A 40 -12.01 -8.26 -3.39
C ILE A 40 -12.39 -9.18 -2.24
N PRO A 41 -11.43 -9.77 -1.50
CA PRO A 41 -11.71 -10.53 -0.30
C PRO A 41 -12.31 -9.60 0.77
N ILE A 42 -13.48 -9.95 1.28
CA ILE A 42 -14.16 -9.21 2.33
C ILE A 42 -13.90 -9.89 3.68
N GLU A 43 -13.18 -9.21 4.57
CA GLU A 43 -12.86 -9.70 5.91
C GLU A 43 -14.02 -9.48 6.89
N TYR A 44 -14.75 -8.37 6.71
CA TYR A 44 -15.87 -8.03 7.54
C TYR A 44 -16.92 -7.24 6.77
N ALA A 45 -18.20 -7.56 6.97
CA ALA A 45 -19.35 -6.78 6.52
C ALA A 45 -20.39 -6.70 7.64
N GLY A 46 -20.71 -5.50 8.07
CA GLY A 46 -21.68 -5.25 9.13
C GLY A 46 -22.68 -4.17 8.74
N PHE A 47 -23.90 -4.31 9.24
CA PHE A 47 -24.99 -3.36 9.06
C PHE A 47 -25.57 -2.97 10.42
N GLU A 48 -25.74 -1.68 10.63
CA GLU A 48 -26.35 -1.09 11.81
C GLU A 48 -27.56 -0.25 11.38
N TYR A 49 -28.60 -0.26 12.19
CA TYR A 49 -29.86 0.43 11.92
C TYR A 49 -30.17 1.37 13.07
N GLU A 50 -30.47 2.62 12.74
CA GLU A 50 -30.96 3.62 13.70
C GLU A 50 -32.33 4.13 13.23
N ILE A 51 -33.33 4.15 14.13
CA ILE A 51 -34.62 4.73 13.85
C ILE A 51 -34.69 6.11 14.53
N ASN A 52 -34.89 7.15 13.72
CA ASN A 52 -35.01 8.53 14.17
C ASN A 52 -36.35 9.10 13.69
N GLY A 53 -37.40 9.00 14.52
CA GLY A 53 -38.76 9.39 14.11
C GLY A 53 -39.30 8.54 12.97
N LEU A 54 -39.43 9.11 11.78
CA LEU A 54 -39.88 8.39 10.57
C LEU A 54 -38.75 7.95 9.67
N GLU A 55 -37.50 8.21 10.04
CA GLU A 55 -36.33 7.87 9.26
C GLU A 55 -35.64 6.60 9.77
N ILE A 56 -35.21 5.76 8.85
CA ILE A 56 -34.33 4.63 9.13
C ILE A 56 -32.96 4.93 8.51
N LYS A 57 -31.96 5.10 9.35
CA LYS A 57 -30.57 5.25 8.93
C LYS A 57 -29.91 3.87 8.92
N VAL A 58 -29.29 3.54 7.81
CA VAL A 58 -28.51 2.31 7.63
C VAL A 58 -27.04 2.66 7.52
N SER A 59 -26.22 2.08 8.40
CA SER A 59 -24.77 2.19 8.33
C SER A 59 -24.17 0.87 7.90
N CYS A 60 -23.43 0.87 6.78
CA CYS A 60 -22.73 -0.30 6.26
C CYS A 60 -21.22 -0.14 6.49
N THR A 61 -20.62 -1.08 7.23
CA THR A 61 -19.18 -1.11 7.48
C THR A 61 -18.56 -2.33 6.80
N ILE A 62 -17.61 -2.09 5.91
CA ILE A 62 -16.85 -3.14 5.23
C ILE A 62 -15.37 -3.01 5.59
N LYS A 63 -14.71 -4.17 5.81
CA LYS A 63 -13.25 -4.24 6.03
C LYS A 63 -12.64 -5.25 5.09
N THR A 64 -11.44 -4.93 4.62
CA THR A 64 -10.60 -5.80 3.81
C THR A 64 -9.11 -5.57 4.11
N ILE A 65 -8.29 -6.59 3.87
CA ILE A 65 -6.84 -6.50 3.80
C ILE A 65 -6.46 -6.77 2.35
N TYR A 66 -6.44 -5.71 1.53
CA TYR A 66 -6.17 -5.82 0.10
C TYR A 66 -5.51 -4.57 -0.50
N LYS A 67 -5.17 -4.66 -1.79
CA LYS A 67 -4.44 -3.60 -2.53
C LYS A 67 -5.30 -2.38 -2.89
N THR A 68 -6.63 -2.45 -2.69
CA THR A 68 -7.59 -1.38 -3.02
C THR A 68 -8.64 -1.25 -1.91
N GLY A 69 -9.39 -0.14 -1.92
CA GLY A 69 -10.45 0.13 -0.96
C GLY A 69 -11.76 -0.58 -1.29
N VAL A 70 -12.66 -0.61 -0.33
CA VAL A 70 -13.98 -1.30 -0.38
C VAL A 70 -15.15 -0.32 -0.20
N GLU A 71 -14.95 0.92 -0.58
CA GLU A 71 -15.97 1.96 -0.49
C GLU A 71 -17.18 1.68 -1.38
N VAL A 72 -16.94 1.09 -2.57
CA VAL A 72 -17.99 0.76 -3.53
C VAL A 72 -18.83 -0.40 -3.02
N GLU A 73 -18.22 -1.43 -2.45
CA GLU A 73 -18.86 -2.55 -1.79
C GLU A 73 -19.74 -2.08 -0.62
N ALA A 74 -19.26 -1.12 0.17
CA ALA A 74 -20.00 -0.55 1.28
C ALA A 74 -21.23 0.22 0.80
N MET A 75 -21.08 1.06 -0.21
CA MET A 75 -22.20 1.81 -0.80
C MET A 75 -23.22 0.90 -1.49
N HIS A 76 -22.75 -0.10 -2.23
CA HIS A 76 -23.62 -1.10 -2.87
C HIS A 76 -24.39 -1.90 -1.82
N GLY A 77 -23.73 -2.39 -0.77
CA GLY A 77 -24.39 -3.07 0.34
C GLY A 77 -25.50 -2.23 0.99
N ALA A 78 -25.20 -0.96 1.27
CA ALA A 78 -26.19 -0.02 1.83
C ALA A 78 -27.37 0.22 0.86
N SER A 79 -27.10 0.31 -0.45
CA SER A 79 -28.11 0.46 -1.48
C SER A 79 -29.06 -0.73 -1.55
N ILE A 80 -28.52 -1.95 -1.49
CA ILE A 80 -29.31 -3.19 -1.49
C ILE A 80 -30.15 -3.31 -0.22
N VAL A 81 -29.60 -2.94 0.94
CA VAL A 81 -30.38 -2.89 2.19
C VAL A 81 -31.54 -1.91 2.05
N ALA A 82 -31.30 -0.70 1.60
CA ALA A 82 -32.33 0.32 1.42
C ALA A 82 -33.43 -0.14 0.44
N LEU A 83 -33.05 -0.75 -0.68
CA LEU A 83 -34.00 -1.30 -1.65
C LEU A 83 -34.81 -2.45 -1.08
N ASN A 84 -34.19 -3.33 -0.28
CA ASN A 84 -34.92 -4.43 0.36
C ASN A 84 -35.87 -3.93 1.45
N LEU A 85 -35.49 -2.91 2.25
CA LEU A 85 -36.37 -2.23 3.18
C LEU A 85 -37.58 -1.68 2.45
N TYR A 86 -37.39 -0.97 1.35
CA TYR A 86 -38.49 -0.45 0.53
C TYR A 86 -39.41 -1.58 0.03
N ASP A 87 -38.86 -2.68 -0.51
CA ASP A 87 -39.67 -3.80 -0.99
C ASP A 87 -40.51 -4.46 0.11
N MET A 88 -39.96 -4.57 1.32
CA MET A 88 -40.66 -5.17 2.43
C MET A 88 -41.76 -4.25 3.01
N LEU A 89 -41.54 -2.94 2.96
CA LEU A 89 -42.44 -1.95 3.57
C LEU A 89 -43.53 -1.43 2.63
N LYS A 90 -43.30 -1.42 1.29
CA LYS A 90 -44.26 -0.91 0.30
C LYS A 90 -45.69 -1.49 0.38
N PRO A 91 -45.91 -2.74 0.87
CA PRO A 91 -47.28 -3.23 1.01
C PRO A 91 -48.08 -2.53 2.11
N ILE A 92 -47.41 -1.96 3.11
CA ILE A 92 -48.08 -1.27 4.25
C ILE A 92 -47.91 0.26 4.20
N ASP A 93 -46.96 0.74 3.38
CA ASP A 93 -46.68 2.17 3.21
C ASP A 93 -46.12 2.47 1.82
N LYS A 94 -46.91 3.18 1.00
CA LYS A 94 -46.52 3.58 -0.34
C LYS A 94 -45.66 4.85 -0.39
N GLY A 95 -45.55 5.54 0.75
CA GLY A 95 -44.76 6.78 0.87
C GLY A 95 -43.31 6.57 1.31
N VAL A 96 -42.82 5.32 1.33
CA VAL A 96 -41.42 5.04 1.64
C VAL A 96 -40.51 5.57 0.54
N GLU A 97 -39.52 6.36 0.91
CA GLU A 97 -38.54 6.94 0.01
C GLU A 97 -37.13 6.48 0.38
N ILE A 98 -36.27 6.26 -0.62
CA ILE A 98 -34.85 6.04 -0.43
C ILE A 98 -34.15 7.33 -0.82
N TYR A 99 -33.44 7.94 0.12
CA TYR A 99 -32.68 9.15 -0.15
C TYR A 99 -31.31 9.11 0.51
N HIS A 100 -30.37 9.84 -0.05
CA HIS A 100 -29.09 10.15 0.56
C HIS A 100 -28.20 8.95 0.87
N ILE A 101 -27.64 8.32 -0.17
CA ILE A 101 -26.58 7.31 -0.02
C ILE A 101 -25.23 8.01 -0.18
N LYS A 102 -24.36 7.92 0.83
CA LYS A 102 -23.03 8.55 0.82
C LYS A 102 -21.97 7.74 1.52
N LEU A 103 -20.72 7.92 1.12
CA LEU A 103 -19.57 7.48 1.89
C LEU A 103 -19.40 8.36 3.13
N VAL A 104 -19.42 7.76 4.32
CA VAL A 104 -19.29 8.48 5.59
C VAL A 104 -17.83 8.61 6.00
N ALA A 105 -17.08 7.52 5.90
CA ALA A 105 -15.67 7.48 6.26
C ALA A 105 -14.92 6.41 5.47
N LYS A 106 -13.63 6.66 5.21
CA LYS A 106 -12.70 5.69 4.65
C LYS A 106 -11.41 5.74 5.45
N LYS A 107 -10.91 4.58 5.87
CA LYS A 107 -9.59 4.42 6.51
C LYS A 107 -8.75 3.45 5.69
N GLY A 108 -7.47 3.76 5.49
CA GLY A 108 -6.56 2.92 4.70
C GLY A 108 -6.66 3.15 3.18
N GLY A 109 -6.02 2.28 2.41
CA GLY A 109 -5.87 2.41 0.96
C GLY A 109 -4.73 3.34 0.54
N LYS A 110 -4.47 3.41 -0.76
CA LYS A 110 -3.34 4.18 -1.35
C LYS A 110 -3.38 5.69 -1.07
N SER A 111 -4.55 6.23 -0.73
CA SER A 111 -4.75 7.67 -0.47
C SER A 111 -4.38 8.10 0.96
N ASN A 112 -4.24 7.15 1.90
CA ASN A 112 -3.89 7.43 3.29
C ASN A 112 -2.39 7.22 3.54
N VAL A 113 -1.55 7.72 2.64
CA VAL A 113 -0.10 7.78 2.86
C VAL A 113 0.15 8.79 3.98
N HIS A 114 0.62 8.32 5.14
CA HIS A 114 1.07 9.23 6.19
C HIS A 114 2.18 10.11 5.63
N LYS A 115 2.01 11.43 5.68
CA LYS A 115 3.13 12.34 5.42
C LYS A 115 4.22 12.03 6.43
N VAL A 116 5.39 11.68 5.94
CA VAL A 116 6.57 11.45 6.78
C VAL A 116 6.95 12.81 7.37
N LYS A 117 7.05 12.87 8.70
CA LYS A 117 7.40 14.10 9.42
C LYS A 117 8.91 14.33 9.51
N SER A 118 9.70 13.33 9.16
CA SER A 118 11.16 13.36 9.30
C SER A 118 11.82 13.86 8.02
N ASP A 119 12.85 14.69 8.17
CA ASP A 119 13.68 15.11 7.05
C ASP A 119 14.45 13.90 6.51
N VAL A 120 14.16 13.54 5.26
CA VAL A 120 14.85 12.46 4.55
C VAL A 120 15.79 13.08 3.53
N ASN A 121 17.09 12.79 3.70
CA ASN A 121 18.15 13.18 2.78
C ASN A 121 18.67 11.91 2.12
N ALA A 122 18.44 11.76 0.81
CA ALA A 122 18.74 10.55 0.09
C ALA A 122 20.04 10.65 -0.73
N ALA A 123 20.63 9.49 -1.02
CA ALA A 123 21.60 9.30 -2.10
C ALA A 123 21.16 8.10 -2.93
N VAL A 124 21.23 8.23 -4.25
CA VAL A 124 20.98 7.16 -5.23
C VAL A 124 22.27 6.90 -5.98
N ILE A 125 22.83 5.70 -5.84
CA ILE A 125 24.10 5.29 -6.41
C ILE A 125 23.83 4.15 -7.41
N VAL A 126 24.20 4.38 -8.66
CA VAL A 126 24.08 3.38 -9.74
C VAL A 126 25.39 2.62 -9.88
N CYS A 127 25.34 1.32 -9.58
CA CYS A 127 26.47 0.40 -9.73
C CYS A 127 26.40 -0.26 -11.10
N SER A 128 27.21 0.19 -12.07
CA SER A 128 27.22 -0.36 -13.42
C SER A 128 28.47 0.03 -14.21
N ASP A 129 29.22 -0.95 -14.66
CA ASP A 129 30.39 -0.75 -15.54
C ASP A 129 30.04 -0.13 -16.89
N SER A 130 28.89 -0.49 -17.46
CA SER A 130 28.46 0.01 -18.78
C SER A 130 27.97 1.45 -18.71
N ILE A 131 27.27 1.81 -17.64
CA ILE A 131 26.76 3.16 -17.45
C ILE A 131 27.90 4.10 -17.05
N SER A 132 28.79 3.68 -16.15
CA SER A 132 29.94 4.48 -15.71
C SER A 132 30.93 4.80 -16.87
N LYS A 133 31.00 3.93 -17.86
CA LYS A 133 31.79 4.15 -19.10
C LYS A 133 31.03 4.90 -20.19
N GLY A 134 29.80 5.32 -19.94
CA GLY A 134 28.97 6.07 -20.90
C GLY A 134 28.45 5.25 -22.07
N SER A 135 28.53 3.91 -22.02
CA SER A 135 28.08 3.03 -23.11
C SER A 135 26.57 2.67 -23.01
N LYS A 136 25.92 3.01 -21.90
CA LYS A 136 24.49 2.76 -21.66
C LYS A 136 23.91 3.88 -20.80
N ASP A 137 22.64 4.23 -21.05
CA ASP A 137 21.89 5.19 -20.22
C ASP A 137 21.39 4.55 -18.92
N ASP A 138 21.38 5.34 -17.85
CA ASP A 138 20.73 4.95 -16.60
C ASP A 138 19.23 5.27 -16.64
N PHE A 139 18.42 4.24 -16.49
CA PHE A 139 16.98 4.36 -16.30
C PHE A 139 16.56 3.96 -14.88
N ALA A 140 17.29 3.04 -14.24
CA ALA A 140 16.95 2.54 -12.90
C ALA A 140 17.14 3.62 -11.83
N GLY A 141 18.27 4.31 -11.81
CA GLY A 141 18.48 5.42 -10.87
C GLY A 141 17.48 6.55 -11.05
N LYS A 142 17.17 6.90 -12.31
CA LYS A 142 16.20 7.96 -12.62
C LYS A 142 14.80 7.65 -12.09
N VAL A 143 14.28 6.42 -12.26
CA VAL A 143 12.95 6.06 -11.75
C VAL A 143 12.93 6.01 -10.21
N ILE A 144 14.03 5.64 -9.55
CA ILE A 144 14.15 5.72 -8.09
C ILE A 144 14.07 7.18 -7.63
N ILE A 145 14.81 8.08 -8.26
CA ILE A 145 14.78 9.52 -7.96
C ILE A 145 13.38 10.09 -8.14
N ASP A 146 12.72 9.78 -9.25
CA ASP A 146 11.36 10.26 -9.52
C ASP A 146 10.34 9.72 -8.50
N ALA A 147 10.51 8.48 -8.05
CA ALA A 147 9.70 7.91 -6.98
C ALA A 147 9.93 8.66 -5.64
N LEU A 148 11.18 8.91 -5.25
CA LEU A 148 11.52 9.63 -4.02
C LEU A 148 10.95 11.05 -4.02
N LYS A 149 11.02 11.77 -5.14
CA LYS A 149 10.41 13.11 -5.29
C LYS A 149 8.90 13.12 -5.05
N LYS A 150 8.18 12.07 -5.48
CA LYS A 150 6.73 11.93 -5.24
C LYS A 150 6.39 11.86 -3.74
N TRP A 151 7.32 11.43 -2.91
CA TRP A 151 7.18 11.38 -1.45
C TRP A 151 7.87 12.54 -0.73
N GLU A 152 8.08 13.65 -1.43
CA GLU A 152 8.60 14.91 -0.89
C GLU A 152 10.05 14.81 -0.36
N VAL A 153 10.83 13.81 -0.79
CA VAL A 153 12.28 13.76 -0.53
C VAL A 153 12.96 14.81 -1.42
N SER A 154 13.36 15.91 -0.81
CA SER A 154 13.85 17.11 -1.56
C SER A 154 15.36 17.09 -1.83
N SER A 155 16.14 16.46 -0.95
CA SER A 155 17.60 16.41 -1.06
C SER A 155 18.02 15.01 -1.50
N ILE A 156 18.43 14.89 -2.78
CA ILE A 156 18.83 13.61 -3.39
C ILE A 156 20.15 13.80 -4.10
N ASP A 157 21.21 13.16 -3.62
CA ASP A 157 22.48 13.04 -4.35
C ASP A 157 22.37 11.89 -5.37
N TYR A 158 23.01 12.05 -6.51
CA TYR A 158 23.01 11.04 -7.57
C TYR A 158 24.43 10.82 -8.07
N GLU A 159 24.87 9.56 -8.06
CA GLU A 159 26.23 9.17 -8.48
C GLU A 159 26.15 7.89 -9.32
N ILE A 160 27.04 7.76 -10.30
CA ILE A 160 27.23 6.54 -11.08
C ILE A 160 28.65 6.06 -10.83
N ILE A 161 28.80 4.80 -10.43
CA ILE A 161 30.08 4.17 -10.12
C ILE A 161 30.24 2.84 -10.85
N PRO A 162 31.48 2.35 -11.04
CA PRO A 162 31.71 0.99 -11.51
C PRO A 162 31.21 -0.03 -10.48
N ASP A 163 30.91 -1.26 -10.93
CA ASP A 163 30.46 -2.36 -10.08
C ASP A 163 31.68 -3.05 -9.40
N GLU A 164 32.36 -2.29 -8.54
CA GLU A 164 33.56 -2.67 -7.82
C GLU A 164 33.34 -2.52 -6.32
N ILE A 165 33.77 -3.52 -5.52
CA ILE A 165 33.56 -3.54 -4.06
C ILE A 165 34.09 -2.25 -3.40
N ASP A 166 35.32 -1.87 -3.73
CA ASP A 166 35.96 -0.69 -3.11
C ASP A 166 35.21 0.60 -3.43
N ALA A 167 34.75 0.78 -4.68
CA ALA A 167 33.98 1.94 -5.10
C ALA A 167 32.63 2.02 -4.38
N ILE A 168 31.95 0.88 -4.20
CA ILE A 168 30.67 0.80 -3.50
C ILE A 168 30.86 1.14 -2.02
N GLN A 169 31.89 0.58 -1.38
CA GLN A 169 32.20 0.83 0.04
C GLN A 169 32.62 2.28 0.30
N GLU A 170 33.39 2.86 -0.60
CA GLU A 170 33.79 4.26 -0.51
C GLU A 170 32.58 5.18 -0.60
N GLN A 171 31.66 4.93 -1.54
CA GLN A 171 30.42 5.70 -1.67
C GLN A 171 29.51 5.53 -0.46
N LEU A 172 29.37 4.33 0.10
CA LEU A 172 28.61 4.12 1.33
C LEU A 172 29.14 5.03 2.46
N LYS A 173 30.44 5.00 2.71
CA LYS A 173 31.10 5.81 3.75
C LYS A 173 30.96 7.31 3.49
N LYS A 174 31.16 7.74 2.23
CA LYS A 174 31.03 9.13 1.79
C LYS A 174 29.62 9.65 2.05
N GLN A 175 28.58 8.94 1.62
CA GLN A 175 27.21 9.37 1.74
C GLN A 175 26.75 9.39 3.20
N HIS A 176 27.12 8.40 4.00
CA HIS A 176 26.86 8.40 5.44
C HIS A 176 27.52 9.60 6.14
N LYS A 177 28.80 9.87 5.85
CA LYS A 177 29.53 11.05 6.39
C LYS A 177 28.85 12.37 5.97
N SER A 178 28.26 12.42 4.80
CA SER A 178 27.50 13.58 4.28
C SER A 178 26.06 13.66 4.83
N LYS A 179 25.74 12.87 5.87
CA LYS A 179 24.44 12.86 6.56
C LYS A 179 23.27 12.45 5.65
N ARG A 180 23.52 11.59 4.67
CA ARG A 180 22.47 10.93 3.91
C ARG A 180 21.91 9.80 4.74
N ASN A 181 20.66 9.94 5.18
CA ASN A 181 20.00 8.95 6.02
C ASN A 181 19.23 7.88 5.21
N LEU A 182 19.09 8.06 3.89
CA LEU A 182 18.59 7.05 2.96
C LEU A 182 19.59 6.86 1.82
N ILE A 183 20.28 5.73 1.77
CA ILE A 183 21.30 5.43 0.76
C ILE A 183 20.83 4.23 -0.07
N ILE A 184 20.53 4.45 -1.35
CA ILE A 184 20.02 3.44 -2.25
C ILE A 184 21.06 3.16 -3.32
N PHE A 185 21.56 1.94 -3.35
CA PHE A 185 22.36 1.39 -4.43
C PHE A 185 21.43 0.66 -5.41
N THR A 186 21.67 0.80 -6.72
CA THR A 186 20.92 0.05 -7.74
C THR A 186 21.89 -0.53 -8.76
N GLY A 187 21.74 -1.81 -9.03
CA GLY A 187 22.66 -2.60 -9.85
C GLY A 187 23.53 -3.55 -9.02
N GLY A 188 24.23 -4.46 -9.68
CA GLY A 188 25.13 -5.44 -9.07
C GLY A 188 24.49 -6.40 -8.05
N THR A 189 23.17 -6.64 -8.14
CA THR A 189 22.43 -7.54 -7.21
C THR A 189 22.09 -8.90 -7.82
N GLY A 190 22.54 -9.19 -9.03
CA GLY A 190 22.33 -10.47 -9.70
C GLY A 190 23.30 -11.56 -9.25
N LEU A 191 23.40 -12.63 -10.07
CA LEU A 191 24.24 -13.81 -9.78
C LEU A 191 25.49 -13.88 -10.66
N SER A 192 25.76 -12.87 -11.49
CA SER A 192 26.99 -12.78 -12.27
C SER A 192 28.19 -12.58 -11.35
N PRO A 193 29.40 -13.07 -11.70
CA PRO A 193 30.61 -12.79 -10.94
C PRO A 193 30.95 -11.31 -10.78
N ARG A 194 30.36 -10.43 -11.61
CA ARG A 194 30.49 -8.98 -11.51
C ARG A 194 29.50 -8.34 -10.54
N ASP A 195 28.42 -9.05 -10.21
CA ASP A 195 27.38 -8.54 -9.30
C ASP A 195 27.85 -8.70 -7.85
N GLN A 196 28.43 -7.65 -7.28
CA GLN A 196 29.10 -7.67 -5.97
C GLN A 196 28.52 -6.65 -4.96
N THR A 197 27.44 -5.95 -5.32
CA THR A 197 26.83 -4.93 -4.45
C THR A 197 26.41 -5.50 -3.08
N PRO A 198 25.77 -6.68 -2.97
CA PRO A 198 25.44 -7.27 -1.68
C PRO A 198 26.65 -7.57 -0.82
N GLU A 199 27.71 -8.13 -1.42
CA GLU A 199 28.97 -8.48 -0.74
C GLU A 199 29.71 -7.23 -0.25
N ALA A 200 29.67 -6.15 -1.01
CA ALA A 200 30.29 -4.89 -0.65
C ALA A 200 29.61 -4.22 0.55
N LEU A 201 28.28 -4.31 0.63
CA LEU A 201 27.48 -3.61 1.65
C LEU A 201 27.28 -4.42 2.94
N ALA A 202 27.11 -5.75 2.84
CA ALA A 202 26.76 -6.61 3.97
C ALA A 202 27.69 -6.48 5.20
N PRO A 203 29.03 -6.31 5.06
CA PRO A 203 29.94 -6.16 6.18
C PRO A 203 29.74 -4.87 6.99
N PHE A 204 29.08 -3.85 6.42
CA PHE A 204 28.86 -2.55 7.06
C PHE A 204 27.49 -2.43 7.73
N LEU A 205 26.59 -3.37 7.51
CA LEU A 205 25.24 -3.28 8.08
C LEU A 205 25.22 -3.70 9.54
N ASP A 206 25.07 -2.74 10.43
CA ASP A 206 24.93 -2.95 11.88
C ASP A 206 23.67 -3.76 12.23
N LYS A 207 22.58 -3.51 11.47
CA LYS A 207 21.29 -4.20 11.61
C LYS A 207 20.74 -4.53 10.24
N LYS A 208 20.55 -5.80 9.97
CA LYS A 208 19.85 -6.25 8.76
C LYS A 208 18.34 -6.11 8.93
N ILE A 209 17.64 -5.79 7.85
CA ILE A 209 16.17 -5.66 7.82
C ILE A 209 15.62 -6.65 6.78
N PRO A 210 15.64 -7.97 7.09
CA PRO A 210 15.25 -9.01 6.12
C PRO A 210 13.80 -8.86 5.64
N GLY A 211 12.90 -8.32 6.44
CA GLY A 211 11.52 -8.07 6.02
C GLY A 211 11.39 -7.11 4.83
N MET A 212 12.32 -6.16 4.65
CA MET A 212 12.35 -5.32 3.44
C MET A 212 12.79 -6.13 2.21
N GLU A 213 13.78 -7.00 2.36
CA GLU A 213 14.26 -7.89 1.30
C GLU A 213 13.16 -8.88 0.87
N GLU A 214 12.43 -9.43 1.84
CA GLU A 214 11.27 -10.30 1.61
C GLU A 214 10.15 -9.56 0.88
N ALA A 215 9.85 -8.33 1.28
CA ALA A 215 8.83 -7.50 0.62
C ALA A 215 9.17 -7.23 -0.85
N ILE A 216 10.44 -6.92 -1.17
CA ILE A 216 10.90 -6.72 -2.55
C ILE A 216 10.71 -8.00 -3.36
N ARG A 217 11.19 -9.15 -2.86
CA ARG A 217 11.09 -10.43 -3.56
C ARG A 217 9.65 -10.89 -3.73
N SER A 218 8.82 -10.79 -2.70
CA SER A 218 7.42 -11.16 -2.75
C SER A 218 6.65 -10.30 -3.74
N PHE A 219 6.85 -8.98 -3.72
CA PHE A 219 6.20 -8.06 -4.66
C PHE A 219 6.61 -8.34 -6.12
N GLY A 220 7.88 -8.65 -6.33
CA GLY A 220 8.40 -9.02 -7.65
C GLY A 220 7.88 -10.38 -8.11
N GLN A 221 7.78 -11.37 -7.21
CA GLN A 221 7.33 -12.73 -7.50
C GLN A 221 5.88 -12.77 -8.03
N ASP A 222 5.02 -11.87 -7.60
CA ASP A 222 3.66 -11.70 -8.15
C ASP A 222 3.66 -11.31 -9.66
N ARG A 223 4.81 -10.88 -10.22
CA ARG A 223 4.96 -10.31 -11.57
C ARG A 223 5.90 -11.10 -12.45
N THR A 224 6.95 -11.66 -11.88
CA THR A 224 7.93 -12.47 -12.59
C THR A 224 8.54 -13.55 -11.69
N PRO A 225 8.64 -14.80 -12.17
CA PRO A 225 9.25 -15.88 -11.38
C PRO A 225 10.74 -15.63 -11.09
N TYR A 226 11.40 -14.75 -11.83
CA TYR A 226 12.84 -14.47 -11.66
C TYR A 226 13.15 -13.55 -10.48
N ALA A 227 12.16 -12.93 -9.86
CA ALA A 227 12.37 -12.06 -8.70
C ALA A 227 13.04 -12.78 -7.51
N MET A 228 12.85 -14.11 -7.39
CA MET A 228 13.52 -14.95 -6.39
C MET A 228 15.04 -14.96 -6.50
N LEU A 229 15.60 -14.63 -7.66
CA LEU A 229 17.04 -14.63 -7.92
C LEU A 229 17.70 -13.30 -7.51
N SER A 230 16.91 -12.29 -7.13
CA SER A 230 17.45 -11.00 -6.68
C SER A 230 18.04 -11.11 -5.28
N ARG A 231 19.29 -10.67 -5.13
CA ARG A 231 20.01 -10.62 -3.87
C ARG A 231 19.97 -9.21 -3.26
N SER A 232 18.80 -8.57 -3.35
CA SER A 232 18.56 -7.27 -2.70
C SER A 232 18.94 -7.32 -1.22
N VAL A 233 19.50 -6.23 -0.72
CA VAL A 233 19.94 -6.09 0.68
C VAL A 233 19.27 -4.87 1.30
N ALA A 234 18.88 -5.00 2.56
CA ALA A 234 18.35 -3.90 3.35
C ALA A 234 18.89 -3.93 4.79
N GLY A 235 19.36 -2.81 5.29
CA GLY A 235 19.87 -2.71 6.65
C GLY A 235 20.23 -1.29 7.06
N MET A 236 20.67 -1.15 8.31
CA MET A 236 21.15 0.10 8.85
C MET A 236 22.67 0.13 8.83
N TYR A 237 23.22 1.29 8.49
CA TYR A 237 24.62 1.66 8.74
C TYR A 237 24.61 2.95 9.57
N GLY A 238 24.85 2.83 10.86
CA GLY A 238 24.58 3.88 11.82
C GLY A 238 23.11 4.29 11.81
N ASP A 239 22.84 5.55 11.48
CA ASP A 239 21.50 6.14 11.34
C ASP A 239 21.00 6.17 9.88
N SER A 240 21.75 5.60 8.96
CA SER A 240 21.39 5.54 7.53
C SER A 240 20.71 4.21 7.18
N LEU A 241 19.54 4.26 6.56
CA LEU A 241 18.94 3.11 5.88
C LEU A 241 19.69 2.88 4.56
N VAL A 242 20.25 1.71 4.39
CA VAL A 242 20.97 1.27 3.20
C VAL A 242 20.18 0.21 2.46
N LEU A 243 19.94 0.42 1.18
CA LEU A 243 19.22 -0.50 0.30
C LEU A 243 20.07 -0.84 -0.93
N ALA A 244 20.11 -2.11 -1.30
CA ALA A 244 20.59 -2.55 -2.61
C ALA A 244 19.44 -3.10 -3.43
N LEU A 245 19.12 -2.45 -4.54
CA LEU A 245 17.98 -2.74 -5.41
C LEU A 245 18.42 -3.26 -6.76
N PRO A 246 17.57 -4.00 -7.50
CA PRO A 246 17.87 -4.46 -8.84
C PRO A 246 18.26 -3.34 -9.80
N GLY A 247 19.22 -3.60 -10.68
CA GLY A 247 19.67 -2.66 -11.71
C GLY A 247 18.75 -2.59 -12.95
N SER A 248 17.76 -3.46 -13.09
CA SER A 248 16.76 -3.34 -14.14
C SER A 248 15.74 -2.26 -13.80
N THR A 249 15.33 -1.49 -14.79
CA THR A 249 14.31 -0.41 -14.61
C THR A 249 13.04 -0.94 -13.95
N GLN A 250 12.53 -2.08 -14.43
CA GLN A 250 11.31 -2.68 -13.89
C GLN A 250 11.51 -3.16 -12.45
N GLY A 251 12.63 -3.82 -12.13
CA GLY A 251 12.95 -4.26 -10.77
C GLY A 251 13.13 -3.10 -9.80
N ALA A 252 13.71 -1.98 -10.25
CA ALA A 252 13.80 -0.76 -9.46
C ALA A 252 12.41 -0.17 -9.14
N ILE A 253 11.53 -0.04 -10.15
CA ILE A 253 10.15 0.42 -9.98
C ILE A 253 9.40 -0.46 -8.97
N GLU A 254 9.48 -1.77 -9.12
CA GLU A 254 8.79 -2.74 -8.27
C GLU A 254 9.32 -2.70 -6.83
N SER A 255 10.63 -2.58 -6.64
CA SER A 255 11.24 -2.43 -5.33
C SER A 255 10.79 -1.14 -4.63
N MET A 256 10.73 -0.03 -5.36
CA MET A 256 10.21 1.23 -4.83
C MET A 256 8.73 1.11 -4.43
N HIS A 257 7.90 0.43 -5.23
CA HIS A 257 6.50 0.19 -4.90
C HIS A 257 6.30 -0.78 -3.72
N ALA A 258 7.21 -1.74 -3.53
CA ALA A 258 7.16 -2.69 -2.43
C ALA A 258 7.49 -2.01 -1.09
N LEU A 259 8.47 -1.12 -1.08
CA LEU A 259 9.01 -0.53 0.15
C LEU A 259 8.39 0.82 0.50
N PHE A 260 8.14 1.66 -0.50
CA PHE A 260 7.76 3.04 -0.26
C PHE A 260 6.25 3.28 -0.45
N PRO A 261 5.64 4.18 0.34
CA PRO A 261 6.29 5.07 1.32
C PRO A 261 6.51 4.43 2.71
N ALA A 262 6.13 3.18 2.94
CA ALA A 262 6.17 2.54 4.26
C ALA A 262 7.57 2.57 4.91
N ALA A 263 8.62 2.38 4.12
CA ALA A 263 10.01 2.43 4.59
C ALA A 263 10.39 3.78 5.21
N LEU A 264 9.76 4.88 4.80
CA LEU A 264 10.04 6.21 5.35
C LEU A 264 9.61 6.35 6.81
N HIS A 265 8.66 5.52 7.28
CA HIS A 265 8.26 5.50 8.68
C HIS A 265 9.41 5.10 9.64
N LEU A 266 10.43 4.41 9.13
CA LEU A 266 11.63 4.08 9.88
C LEU A 266 12.27 5.33 10.51
N PHE A 267 12.31 6.45 9.79
CA PHE A 267 12.93 7.69 10.27
C PHE A 267 12.15 8.34 11.41
N ASP A 268 10.85 8.14 11.48
CA ASP A 268 10.04 8.56 12.63
C ASP A 268 10.31 7.66 13.85
N ILE A 269 10.47 6.35 13.64
CA ILE A 269 10.84 5.39 14.71
C ILE A 269 12.22 5.72 15.28
N LEU A 270 13.21 6.00 14.45
CA LEU A 270 14.56 6.36 14.89
C LEU A 270 14.58 7.65 15.75
N LYS A 271 13.64 8.55 15.56
CA LYS A 271 13.44 9.76 16.38
C LYS A 271 12.58 9.52 17.63
N GLY A 272 12.25 8.26 17.96
CA GLY A 272 11.51 7.89 19.15
C GLY A 272 9.98 7.94 19.02
N ALA A 273 9.45 7.98 17.81
CA ALA A 273 8.01 7.87 17.60
C ALA A 273 7.50 6.49 18.06
N GLN A 274 6.56 6.48 19.01
CA GLN A 274 5.87 5.25 19.41
C GLN A 274 4.76 4.93 18.41
N HIS A 275 4.60 3.65 18.07
CA HIS A 275 3.43 3.19 17.33
C HIS A 275 2.16 3.52 18.11
N LYS A 276 1.36 4.47 17.61
CA LYS A 276 0.01 4.67 18.14
C LYS A 276 -0.80 3.43 17.78
N LYS A 277 -1.28 2.71 18.81
CA LYS A 277 -2.20 1.59 18.68
C LYS A 277 -3.51 2.01 18.02
#